data_37822038023be334a973e29990853e72
#
_entry.id   37822038023be334a973e29990853e72
#
_cell.length_a   1.000
_cell.length_b   1.000
_cell.length_c   1.000
_cell.angle_alpha   90.00
_cell.angle_beta   90.00
_cell.angle_gamma   90.00
#
_symmetry.space_group_name_H-M   'P 1'
#
loop_
_entity.id
_entity.type
_entity.pdbx_description
1 polymer ?
#
loop_
_entity_poly.entity_id
_entity_poly.type
_entity_poly.pdbx_seq_one_letter_code
_entity_poly.pdbx_strand_id
1 'polypeptide(L)'
;MRPSENIEKLVKNINIDTNASIDEEVLDELVEAFEKSKVKKTSAIEQNIWRIIMKSKITKLAAAAVIIGAVILGLNITGGPDIASVTWAEVIEKVEQIPALSFDMTTEISYTENEKLTLQSENCVAGDYGTKSSIYTNGELFVIKYRLPKKKVAYQIRPKDKTYFRFDLSDEQAAKGQDPDDPRTWLKMILSGDYTKLGHTKINDIDVEGIESSNPEIVGGDEVVMRLWVNVETNLPVRIEVEGEKMEGGQKRPHKFVMENFQWNVELDEDVFEPNIPPDYKLKKR
;
A
#
# COMPACT_ATOMS: atom_id res chain seq x y z
N MET A 1 -23.45 11.98 24.45
CA MET A 1 -22.08 11.93 23.97
C MET A 1 -22.15 11.84 22.46
N ARG A 2 -21.52 12.74 21.73
CA ARG A 2 -21.58 12.76 20.27
C ARG A 2 -20.56 11.75 19.73
N PRO A 3 -20.87 11.00 18.67
CA PRO A 3 -19.94 10.00 18.07
C PRO A 3 -18.59 10.59 17.67
N SER A 4 -18.53 11.88 17.35
CA SER A 4 -17.31 12.60 16.95
C SER A 4 -16.23 12.70 18.05
N GLU A 5 -16.59 12.78 19.33
CA GLU A 5 -15.61 12.92 20.41
C GLU A 5 -14.79 11.66 20.70
N ASN A 6 -15.34 10.48 20.37
CA ASN A 6 -14.61 9.23 20.50
C ASN A 6 -13.64 9.00 19.35
N ILE A 7 -13.97 9.48 18.16
CA ILE A 7 -13.13 9.38 16.96
C ILE A 7 -11.93 10.33 17.10
N GLU A 8 -12.12 11.57 17.57
CA GLU A 8 -11.01 12.50 17.84
C GLU A 8 -10.00 11.97 18.89
N LYS A 9 -10.48 11.26 19.92
CA LYS A 9 -9.60 10.62 20.89
C LYS A 9 -8.84 9.43 20.33
N LEU A 10 -9.47 8.67 19.43
CA LEU A 10 -8.80 7.57 18.72
C LEU A 10 -7.73 8.09 17.76
N VAL A 11 -8.04 9.16 17.01
CA VAL A 11 -7.09 9.76 16.05
C VAL A 11 -5.91 10.44 16.78
N LYS A 12 -6.13 11.10 17.91
CA LYS A 12 -5.04 11.70 18.71
C LYS A 12 -4.12 10.68 19.38
N ASN A 13 -4.57 9.44 19.56
CA ASN A 13 -3.76 8.35 20.09
C ASN A 13 -3.11 7.48 19.00
N ILE A 14 -3.45 7.70 17.74
CA ILE A 14 -2.73 7.13 16.60
C ILE A 14 -1.48 8.01 16.39
N ASN A 15 -0.55 7.92 17.30
CA ASN A 15 0.82 8.31 17.00
C ASN A 15 1.34 7.26 16.04
N ILE A 16 1.24 7.53 14.72
CA ILE A 16 1.89 6.74 13.69
C ILE A 16 3.39 7.10 13.79
N ASP A 17 4.00 6.67 14.87
CA ASP A 17 5.38 6.27 14.83
C ASP A 17 5.38 4.99 13.96
N THR A 18 5.04 5.20 12.69
CA THR A 18 5.42 4.25 11.68
C THR A 18 6.84 3.90 12.03
N ASN A 19 7.19 2.63 12.02
CA ASN A 19 8.57 2.22 12.04
C ASN A 19 9.26 2.88 10.82
N ALA A 20 9.16 4.20 10.75
CA ALA A 20 9.74 5.05 9.71
C ALA A 20 11.21 4.68 9.56
N SER A 21 11.86 4.31 10.67
CA SER A 21 13.22 3.82 10.64
C SER A 21 13.40 2.46 9.96
N ILE A 22 12.42 1.57 10.02
CA ILE A 22 12.51 0.26 9.34
C ILE A 22 12.20 0.43 7.85
N ASP A 23 11.17 1.22 7.55
CA ASP A 23 10.80 1.50 6.16
C ASP A 23 11.83 2.43 5.49
N GLU A 24 12.40 3.39 6.22
CA GLU A 24 13.44 4.29 5.75
C GLU A 24 14.75 3.55 5.45
N GLU A 25 15.17 2.61 6.31
CA GLU A 25 16.36 1.80 6.07
C GLU A 25 16.21 0.85 4.88
N VAL A 26 15.02 0.25 4.69
CA VAL A 26 14.70 -0.57 3.51
C VAL A 26 14.76 0.28 2.26
N LEU A 27 14.24 1.49 2.34
CA LEU A 27 14.17 2.41 1.23
C LEU A 27 15.57 2.96 0.89
N ASP A 28 16.37 3.35 1.89
CA ASP A 28 17.75 3.82 1.69
C ASP A 28 18.63 2.74 1.05
N GLU A 29 18.47 1.47 1.45
CA GLU A 29 19.22 0.38 0.83
C GLU A 29 18.69 0.03 -0.58
N LEU A 30 17.39 0.22 -0.84
CA LEU A 30 16.84 0.12 -2.20
C LEU A 30 17.46 1.19 -3.10
N VAL A 31 17.57 2.42 -2.60
CA VAL A 31 18.22 3.53 -3.28
C VAL A 31 19.67 3.20 -3.57
N GLU A 32 20.41 2.73 -2.57
CA GLU A 32 21.82 2.36 -2.73
C GLU A 32 22.00 1.19 -3.73
N ALA A 33 21.11 0.19 -3.69
CA ALA A 33 21.11 -0.91 -4.65
C ALA A 33 20.76 -0.44 -6.07
N PHE A 34 19.84 0.51 -6.21
CA PHE A 34 19.47 1.11 -7.46
C PHE A 34 20.61 1.97 -8.05
N GLU A 35 21.26 2.79 -7.24
CA GLU A 35 22.44 3.56 -7.67
C GLU A 35 23.60 2.66 -8.07
N LYS A 36 23.87 1.61 -7.32
CA LYS A 36 24.88 0.59 -7.68
C LYS A 36 24.55 -0.15 -8.98
N SER A 37 23.27 -0.32 -9.32
CA SER A 37 22.84 -0.97 -10.56
C SER A 37 23.09 -0.11 -11.80
N LYS A 38 23.09 1.23 -11.66
CA LYS A 38 23.38 2.17 -12.76
C LYS A 38 24.82 2.07 -13.28
N VAL A 39 25.75 1.66 -12.43
CA VAL A 39 27.18 1.58 -12.79
C VAL A 39 27.49 0.40 -13.73
N LYS A 40 26.54 -0.52 -13.96
CA LYS A 40 26.70 -1.71 -14.83
C LYS A 40 25.70 -1.75 -15.99
N LYS A 41 25.57 -0.68 -16.76
CA LYS A 41 24.87 -0.76 -18.05
C LYS A 41 25.82 -1.27 -19.13
N THR A 42 25.72 -2.55 -19.44
CA THR A 42 26.19 -3.12 -20.72
C THR A 42 24.98 -3.56 -21.54
N SER A 43 24.97 -3.13 -22.78
CA SER A 43 23.89 -3.04 -23.76
C SER A 43 23.26 -4.37 -24.27
N ALA A 44 23.38 -5.48 -23.59
CA ALA A 44 22.89 -6.79 -24.05
C ALA A 44 21.61 -7.31 -23.36
N ILE A 45 21.10 -6.58 -22.35
CA ILE A 45 20.00 -7.07 -21.51
C ILE A 45 18.61 -6.60 -21.99
N GLU A 46 18.54 -5.53 -22.79
CA GLU A 46 17.26 -4.93 -23.18
C GLU A 46 16.34 -5.83 -24.02
N GLN A 47 16.89 -6.71 -24.85
CA GLN A 47 16.03 -7.55 -25.72
C GLN A 47 15.38 -8.74 -25.03
N ASN A 48 15.93 -9.23 -23.92
CA ASN A 48 15.36 -10.38 -23.21
C ASN A 48 14.30 -9.98 -22.16
N ILE A 49 14.39 -8.79 -21.61
CA ILE A 49 13.45 -8.26 -20.62
C ILE A 49 12.05 -8.07 -21.23
N TRP A 50 11.97 -7.54 -22.44
CA TRP A 50 10.70 -7.36 -23.16
C TRP A 50 9.92 -8.67 -23.36
N ARG A 51 10.62 -9.78 -23.52
CA ARG A 51 10.00 -11.09 -23.77
C ARG A 51 9.45 -11.77 -22.52
N ILE A 52 10.00 -11.45 -21.35
CA ILE A 52 9.56 -11.93 -20.03
C ILE A 52 8.37 -11.10 -19.55
N ILE A 53 8.42 -9.80 -19.75
CA ILE A 53 7.38 -8.83 -19.41
C ILE A 53 6.05 -9.16 -20.11
N MET A 54 6.07 -9.60 -21.38
CA MET A 54 4.86 -9.94 -22.13
C MET A 54 4.16 -11.23 -21.69
N LYS A 55 4.78 -12.08 -20.87
CA LYS A 55 4.19 -13.34 -20.39
C LYS A 55 3.61 -13.28 -18.99
N SER A 56 3.90 -12.24 -18.23
CA SER A 56 3.37 -12.04 -16.88
C SER A 56 1.99 -11.37 -16.96
N LYS A 57 1.03 -11.85 -16.19
CA LYS A 57 -0.30 -11.23 -16.05
C LYS A 57 -0.23 -9.82 -15.46
N ILE A 58 0.89 -9.45 -14.89
CA ILE A 58 1.17 -8.16 -14.22
C ILE A 58 1.34 -7.00 -15.22
N THR A 59 1.80 -7.28 -16.45
CA THR A 59 2.09 -6.21 -17.44
C THR A 59 0.88 -5.56 -18.09
N LYS A 60 -0.32 -6.06 -17.87
CA LYS A 60 -1.54 -5.41 -18.36
C LYS A 60 -1.95 -4.19 -17.50
N LEU A 61 -1.34 -3.99 -16.34
CA LEU A 61 -1.69 -2.95 -15.37
C LEU A 61 -1.02 -1.59 -15.63
N ALA A 62 0.17 -1.56 -16.23
CA ALA A 62 0.87 -0.30 -16.49
C ALA A 62 0.17 0.63 -17.50
N ALA A 63 -0.69 0.08 -18.36
CA ALA A 63 -1.45 0.87 -19.34
C ALA A 63 -2.72 1.54 -18.76
N ALA A 64 -3.23 1.06 -17.61
CA ALA A 64 -4.47 1.57 -17.04
C ALA A 64 -4.31 2.94 -16.35
N ALA A 65 -3.12 3.24 -15.80
CA ALA A 65 -2.88 4.48 -15.05
C ALA A 65 -2.99 5.75 -15.93
N VAL A 66 -2.72 5.65 -17.23
CA VAL A 66 -2.77 6.81 -18.16
C VAL A 66 -4.20 7.14 -18.62
N ILE A 67 -5.11 6.15 -18.60
CA ILE A 67 -6.48 6.34 -19.11
C ILE A 67 -7.38 7.03 -18.07
N ILE A 68 -7.08 6.90 -16.78
CA ILE A 68 -7.92 7.44 -15.69
C ILE A 68 -7.89 8.97 -15.66
N GLY A 69 -6.75 9.58 -15.96
CA GLY A 69 -6.64 11.06 -16.03
C GLY A 69 -7.51 11.72 -17.12
N ALA A 70 -7.84 11.00 -18.18
CA ALA A 70 -8.63 11.51 -19.29
C ALA A 70 -10.15 11.37 -19.07
N VAL A 71 -10.57 10.41 -18.25
CA VAL A 71 -11.99 10.14 -17.99
C VAL A 71 -12.56 11.10 -16.94
N ILE A 72 -11.75 11.52 -15.95
CA ILE A 72 -12.17 12.46 -14.88
C ILE A 72 -12.56 13.84 -15.46
N LEU A 73 -11.96 14.27 -16.56
CA LEU A 73 -12.26 15.56 -17.20
C LEU A 73 -13.51 15.52 -18.09
N GLY A 74 -14.04 14.35 -18.43
CA GLY A 74 -15.13 14.19 -19.40
C GLY A 74 -16.54 13.98 -18.83
N LEU A 75 -16.68 13.60 -17.57
CA LEU A 75 -17.96 13.09 -17.03
C LEU A 75 -18.70 14.01 -16.06
N ASN A 76 -18.35 15.29 -15.97
CA ASN A 76 -19.07 16.26 -15.14
C ASN A 76 -20.42 16.74 -15.72
N ILE A 77 -20.95 16.08 -16.73
CA ILE A 77 -22.23 16.47 -17.34
C ILE A 77 -23.01 15.20 -17.69
N THR A 78 -23.85 14.73 -16.79
CA THR A 78 -25.23 14.27 -17.06
C THR A 78 -25.76 13.56 -15.84
N GLY A 79 -26.84 14.08 -15.25
CA GLY A 79 -27.67 13.34 -14.30
C GLY A 79 -28.26 12.11 -14.99
N GLY A 80 -27.72 10.95 -14.68
CA GLY A 80 -28.25 9.63 -15.02
C GLY A 80 -29.16 9.12 -13.91
N PRO A 81 -29.94 8.04 -14.18
CA PRO A 81 -30.89 7.47 -13.23
C PRO A 81 -30.19 7.05 -11.93
N ASP A 82 -30.95 7.06 -10.83
CA ASP A 82 -30.54 6.76 -9.45
C ASP A 82 -29.49 5.65 -9.35
N ILE A 83 -28.21 6.02 -9.46
CA ILE A 83 -27.12 5.10 -9.15
C ILE A 83 -27.04 5.06 -7.62
N ALA A 84 -27.09 3.87 -7.06
CA ALA A 84 -26.94 3.66 -5.62
C ALA A 84 -25.66 4.36 -5.14
N SER A 85 -25.81 5.25 -4.18
CA SER A 85 -24.67 5.96 -3.58
C SER A 85 -24.08 5.12 -2.46
N VAL A 86 -22.75 5.13 -2.34
CA VAL A 86 -22.02 4.44 -1.27
C VAL A 86 -22.37 5.04 0.09
N THR A 87 -22.68 4.16 1.04
CA THR A 87 -22.84 4.54 2.44
C THR A 87 -21.50 4.39 3.15
N TRP A 88 -20.74 5.47 3.28
CA TRP A 88 -19.36 5.43 3.79
C TRP A 88 -19.21 4.84 5.20
N ALA A 89 -20.22 5.00 6.06
CA ALA A 89 -20.24 4.36 7.36
C ALA A 89 -20.31 2.83 7.26
N GLU A 90 -21.10 2.31 6.31
CA GLU A 90 -21.21 0.87 6.05
C GLU A 90 -19.91 0.29 5.48
N VAL A 91 -19.15 1.06 4.72
CA VAL A 91 -17.83 0.64 4.20
C VAL A 91 -16.91 0.28 5.36
N ILE A 92 -16.79 1.16 6.36
CA ILE A 92 -15.93 0.89 7.53
C ILE A 92 -16.42 -0.37 8.27
N GLU A 93 -17.71 -0.41 8.60
CA GLU A 93 -18.29 -1.52 9.35
C GLU A 93 -18.06 -2.86 8.63
N LYS A 94 -18.30 -2.89 7.33
CA LYS A 94 -18.14 -4.08 6.52
C LYS A 94 -16.69 -4.56 6.44
N VAL A 95 -15.76 -3.64 6.22
CA VAL A 95 -14.34 -3.96 6.10
C VAL A 95 -13.73 -4.39 7.43
N GLU A 96 -14.21 -3.86 8.56
CA GLU A 96 -13.77 -4.28 9.90
C GLU A 96 -14.20 -5.70 10.26
N GLN A 97 -15.30 -6.18 9.70
CA GLN A 97 -15.79 -7.54 9.91
C GLN A 97 -15.04 -8.60 9.07
N ILE A 98 -14.28 -8.18 8.07
CA ILE A 98 -13.54 -9.09 7.21
C ILE A 98 -12.28 -9.59 7.94
N PRO A 99 -12.13 -10.90 8.17
CA PRO A 99 -11.01 -11.44 8.93
C PRO A 99 -9.70 -11.41 8.15
N ALA A 100 -9.75 -11.61 6.83
CA ALA A 100 -8.58 -11.70 5.98
C ALA A 100 -8.81 -11.14 4.59
N LEU A 101 -7.76 -10.58 3.99
CA LEU A 101 -7.76 -10.04 2.64
C LEU A 101 -6.39 -10.17 1.99
N SER A 102 -6.37 -10.11 0.65
CA SER A 102 -5.15 -9.90 -0.13
C SER A 102 -5.35 -8.75 -1.10
N PHE A 103 -4.24 -8.11 -1.49
CA PHE A 103 -4.23 -7.00 -2.43
C PHE A 103 -2.85 -6.81 -3.02
N ASP A 104 -2.80 -6.12 -4.17
CA ASP A 104 -1.56 -5.68 -4.77
C ASP A 104 -1.32 -4.21 -4.43
N MET A 105 -0.05 -3.84 -4.26
CA MET A 105 0.34 -2.44 -4.10
C MET A 105 1.49 -2.10 -5.04
N THR A 106 1.35 -0.97 -5.71
CA THR A 106 2.41 -0.35 -6.50
C THR A 106 2.86 0.91 -5.80
N THR A 107 4.16 1.04 -5.52
CA THR A 107 4.77 2.24 -4.95
C THR A 107 5.71 2.86 -5.95
N GLU A 108 5.55 4.14 -6.24
CA GLU A 108 6.44 4.95 -7.06
C GLU A 108 7.12 6.01 -6.22
N ILE A 109 8.44 6.08 -6.33
CA ILE A 109 9.29 7.08 -5.68
C ILE A 109 10.01 7.85 -6.76
N SER A 110 9.80 9.16 -6.84
CA SER A 110 10.44 10.00 -7.86
C SER A 110 11.72 10.62 -7.31
N TYR A 111 12.85 10.33 -7.94
CA TYR A 111 14.16 10.91 -7.60
C TYR A 111 14.43 12.19 -8.40
N THR A 112 14.03 12.18 -9.66
CA THR A 112 14.04 13.33 -10.58
C THR A 112 12.82 13.23 -11.49
N GLU A 113 12.57 14.23 -12.34
CA GLU A 113 11.47 14.19 -13.32
C GLU A 113 11.51 12.94 -14.24
N ASN A 114 12.71 12.42 -14.50
CA ASN A 114 12.93 11.32 -15.44
C ASN A 114 13.35 10.01 -14.73
N GLU A 115 13.45 10.01 -13.42
CA GLU A 115 13.97 8.88 -12.67
C GLU A 115 13.05 8.50 -11.54
N LYS A 116 12.45 7.31 -11.67
CA LYS A 116 11.51 6.75 -10.72
C LYS A 116 11.91 5.33 -10.33
N LEU A 117 11.75 5.02 -9.05
CA LEU A 117 11.77 3.65 -8.55
C LEU A 117 10.33 3.17 -8.44
N THR A 118 10.04 2.04 -9.06
CA THR A 118 8.75 1.38 -8.93
C THR A 118 8.92 0.06 -8.19
N LEU A 119 8.18 -0.07 -7.10
CA LEU A 119 8.08 -1.29 -6.32
C LEU A 119 6.68 -1.87 -6.51
N GLN A 120 6.59 -3.18 -6.65
CA GLN A 120 5.32 -3.90 -6.66
C GLN A 120 5.29 -4.83 -5.46
N SER A 121 4.17 -4.95 -4.78
CA SER A 121 4.03 -5.90 -3.70
C SER A 121 2.72 -6.65 -3.74
N GLU A 122 2.79 -7.94 -3.38
CA GLU A 122 1.66 -8.80 -3.10
C GLU A 122 1.51 -8.88 -1.58
N ASN A 123 0.32 -8.57 -1.09
CA ASN A 123 0.09 -8.40 0.34
C ASN A 123 -1.03 -9.32 0.81
N CYS A 124 -0.83 -9.92 1.98
CA CYS A 124 -1.82 -10.72 2.69
C CYS A 124 -1.96 -10.17 4.11
N VAL A 125 -3.20 -9.96 4.54
CA VAL A 125 -3.53 -9.49 5.88
C VAL A 125 -4.56 -10.42 6.51
N ALA A 126 -4.26 -10.93 7.70
CA ALA A 126 -5.22 -11.67 8.51
C ALA A 126 -5.16 -11.17 9.95
N GLY A 127 -6.30 -10.72 10.47
CA GLY A 127 -6.37 -10.09 11.79
C GLY A 127 -5.85 -10.96 12.93
N ASP A 128 -5.89 -12.28 12.76
CA ASP A 128 -5.39 -13.24 13.74
C ASP A 128 -3.91 -13.56 13.61
N TYR A 129 -3.35 -13.45 12.44
CA TYR A 129 -1.97 -13.86 12.17
C TYR A 129 -1.03 -12.67 11.96
N GLY A 130 -1.48 -11.64 11.24
CA GLY A 130 -0.69 -10.44 10.94
C GLY A 130 -0.68 -10.09 9.47
N THR A 131 0.43 -9.52 9.00
CA THR A 131 0.64 -9.15 7.60
C THR A 131 1.86 -9.83 7.02
N LYS A 132 1.77 -10.11 5.72
CA LYS A 132 2.88 -10.55 4.88
C LYS A 132 2.89 -9.72 3.61
N SER A 133 4.05 -9.17 3.24
CA SER A 133 4.25 -8.43 2.00
C SER A 133 5.43 -9.01 1.23
N SER A 134 5.21 -9.41 -0.01
CA SER A 134 6.28 -9.83 -0.93
C SER A 134 6.54 -8.69 -1.91
N ILE A 135 7.69 -8.04 -1.79
CA ILE A 135 8.05 -6.82 -2.52
C ILE A 135 8.99 -7.16 -3.67
N TYR A 136 8.67 -6.69 -4.84
CA TYR A 136 9.41 -6.93 -6.09
C TYR A 136 9.95 -5.61 -6.63
N THR A 137 11.11 -5.67 -7.25
CA THR A 137 11.67 -4.60 -8.07
C THR A 137 12.14 -5.18 -9.39
N ASN A 138 11.76 -4.56 -10.50
CA ASN A 138 12.04 -5.07 -11.85
C ASN A 138 11.64 -6.55 -12.08
N GLY A 139 10.55 -6.99 -11.41
CA GLY A 139 10.04 -8.37 -11.49
C GLY A 139 10.81 -9.39 -10.65
N GLU A 140 11.85 -9.00 -9.92
CA GLU A 140 12.61 -9.87 -9.01
C GLU A 140 12.14 -9.65 -7.57
N LEU A 141 11.98 -10.74 -6.82
CA LEU A 141 11.65 -10.69 -5.39
C LEU A 141 12.82 -10.05 -4.63
N PHE A 142 12.56 -8.90 -4.05
CA PHE A 142 13.55 -8.10 -3.35
C PHE A 142 13.51 -8.32 -1.83
N VAL A 143 12.32 -8.20 -1.24
CA VAL A 143 12.12 -8.32 0.20
C VAL A 143 10.82 -9.04 0.50
N ILE A 144 10.81 -9.86 1.55
CA ILE A 144 9.59 -10.37 2.18
C ILE A 144 9.52 -9.79 3.59
N LYS A 145 8.43 -9.08 3.87
CA LYS A 145 8.14 -8.56 5.21
C LYS A 145 7.07 -9.42 5.88
N TYR A 146 7.23 -9.64 7.17
CA TYR A 146 6.22 -10.22 8.06
C TYR A 146 6.06 -9.31 9.26
N ARG A 147 4.83 -9.03 9.64
CA ARG A 147 4.48 -8.39 10.90
C ARG A 147 3.50 -9.29 11.64
N LEU A 148 3.92 -9.79 12.79
CA LEU A 148 3.22 -10.81 13.56
C LEU A 148 2.86 -10.24 14.95
N PRO A 149 1.79 -9.45 15.07
CA PRO A 149 1.47 -8.71 16.28
C PRO A 149 1.30 -9.60 17.51
N LYS A 150 0.64 -10.76 17.38
CA LYS A 150 0.48 -11.72 18.49
C LYS A 150 1.80 -12.28 19.00
N LYS A 151 2.78 -12.42 18.11
CA LYS A 151 4.15 -12.88 18.46
C LYS A 151 5.04 -11.70 18.85
N LYS A 152 4.54 -10.44 18.75
CA LYS A 152 5.27 -9.18 18.97
C LYS A 152 6.60 -9.13 18.21
N VAL A 153 6.58 -9.54 16.95
CA VAL A 153 7.79 -9.59 16.12
C VAL A 153 7.47 -9.23 14.68
N ALA A 154 8.44 -8.60 14.03
CA ALA A 154 8.46 -8.42 12.59
C ALA A 154 9.74 -9.00 11.98
N TYR A 155 9.65 -9.42 10.75
CA TYR A 155 10.78 -9.93 9.97
C TYR A 155 10.86 -9.21 8.64
N GLN A 156 12.09 -9.00 8.20
CA GLN A 156 12.41 -8.55 6.86
C GLN A 156 13.45 -9.52 6.29
N ILE A 157 13.08 -10.25 5.27
CA ILE A 157 13.91 -11.27 4.64
C ILE A 157 14.36 -10.75 3.28
N ARG A 158 15.64 -10.83 2.97
CA ARG A 158 16.28 -10.47 1.71
C ARG A 158 16.79 -11.70 1.00
N PRO A 159 16.03 -12.29 0.08
CA PRO A 159 16.40 -13.54 -0.56
C PRO A 159 17.71 -13.45 -1.34
N LYS A 160 17.93 -12.33 -2.06
CA LYS A 160 19.12 -12.12 -2.88
C LYS A 160 20.42 -12.15 -2.06
N ASP A 161 20.36 -11.57 -0.86
CA ASP A 161 21.52 -11.43 0.03
C ASP A 161 21.64 -12.61 1.02
N LYS A 162 20.64 -13.48 1.04
CA LYS A 162 20.50 -14.56 2.04
C LYS A 162 20.63 -14.03 3.48
N THR A 163 19.93 -12.92 3.73
CA THR A 163 19.95 -12.26 5.04
C THR A 163 18.53 -11.97 5.51
N TYR A 164 18.39 -11.79 6.82
CA TYR A 164 17.15 -11.34 7.42
C TYR A 164 17.40 -10.46 8.63
N PHE A 165 16.43 -9.61 8.92
CA PHE A 165 16.34 -8.82 10.14
C PHE A 165 15.15 -9.32 10.95
N ARG A 166 15.27 -9.23 12.27
CA ARG A 166 14.20 -9.51 13.22
C ARG A 166 14.06 -8.30 14.13
N PHE A 167 12.84 -7.84 14.29
CA PHE A 167 12.49 -6.68 15.10
C PHE A 167 11.47 -7.10 16.15
N ASP A 168 11.69 -6.72 17.41
CA ASP A 168 10.69 -6.90 18.43
C ASP A 168 9.73 -5.69 18.40
N LEU A 169 8.43 -5.96 18.37
CA LEU A 169 7.39 -4.93 18.36
C LEU A 169 7.05 -4.55 19.80
N SER A 170 6.93 -3.25 20.08
CA SER A 170 6.35 -2.76 21.32
C SER A 170 4.87 -3.13 21.41
N ASP A 171 4.28 -3.01 22.61
CA ASP A 171 2.84 -3.24 22.81
C ASP A 171 1.99 -2.31 21.95
N GLU A 172 2.42 -1.07 21.80
CA GLU A 172 1.78 -0.07 20.96
C GLU A 172 1.87 -0.47 19.47
N GLN A 173 3.05 -0.84 19.00
CA GLN A 173 3.25 -1.30 17.64
C GLN A 173 2.51 -2.61 17.33
N ALA A 174 2.31 -3.47 18.31
CA ALA A 174 1.56 -4.71 18.17
C ALA A 174 0.04 -4.51 18.31
N ALA A 175 -0.42 -3.31 18.67
CA ALA A 175 -1.84 -3.02 18.83
C ALA A 175 -2.59 -3.16 17.50
N LYS A 176 -3.82 -3.67 17.59
CA LYS A 176 -4.69 -3.84 16.42
C LYS A 176 -5.01 -2.48 15.78
N GLY A 177 -4.92 -2.41 14.45
CA GLY A 177 -5.23 -1.19 13.68
C GLY A 177 -4.09 -0.18 13.60
N GLN A 178 -2.87 -0.58 14.01
CA GLN A 178 -1.65 0.23 13.90
C GLN A 178 -0.71 -0.27 12.78
N ASP A 179 -1.19 -1.20 11.95
CA ASP A 179 -0.37 -1.75 10.87
C ASP A 179 -0.50 -0.85 9.63
N PRO A 180 0.58 -0.16 9.21
CA PRO A 180 0.55 0.67 8.00
C PRO A 180 0.41 -0.16 6.72
N ASP A 181 0.74 -1.44 6.76
CA ASP A 181 0.58 -2.35 5.62
C ASP A 181 -0.86 -2.92 5.54
N ASP A 182 -1.74 -2.62 6.52
CA ASP A 182 -3.15 -2.99 6.48
C ASP A 182 -3.99 -1.86 5.84
N PRO A 183 -4.64 -2.08 4.68
CA PRO A 183 -5.43 -1.05 4.01
C PRO A 183 -6.59 -0.52 4.85
N ARG A 184 -7.07 -1.26 5.86
CA ARG A 184 -8.08 -0.81 6.81
C ARG A 184 -7.62 0.39 7.64
N THR A 185 -6.33 0.49 7.89
CA THR A 185 -5.72 1.65 8.57
C THR A 185 -5.88 2.90 7.72
N TRP A 186 -5.55 2.83 6.43
CA TRP A 186 -5.70 3.94 5.48
C TRP A 186 -7.16 4.34 5.28
N LEU A 187 -8.03 3.34 5.20
CA LEU A 187 -9.47 3.56 5.07
C LEU A 187 -10.04 4.38 6.22
N LYS A 188 -9.68 4.03 7.46
CA LYS A 188 -10.06 4.77 8.66
C LYS A 188 -9.56 6.20 8.62
N MET A 189 -8.31 6.42 8.22
CA MET A 189 -7.73 7.75 8.10
C MET A 189 -8.49 8.61 7.09
N ILE A 190 -8.76 8.09 5.89
CA ILE A 190 -9.49 8.81 4.85
C ILE A 190 -10.91 9.19 5.33
N LEU A 191 -11.60 8.26 5.97
CA LEU A 191 -13.00 8.44 6.36
C LEU A 191 -13.18 9.18 7.71
N SER A 192 -12.12 9.34 8.51
CA SER A 192 -12.16 10.11 9.76
C SER A 192 -11.98 11.62 9.56
N GLY A 193 -11.42 12.03 8.43
CA GLY A 193 -11.20 13.43 8.08
C GLY A 193 -12.30 14.03 7.21
N ASP A 194 -12.11 15.28 6.85
CA ASP A 194 -12.92 15.91 5.81
C ASP A 194 -12.56 15.34 4.44
N TYR A 195 -13.55 15.08 3.62
CA TYR A 195 -13.35 14.58 2.26
C TYR A 195 -14.30 15.23 1.27
N THR A 196 -13.87 15.27 0.01
CA THR A 196 -14.65 15.74 -1.12
C THR A 196 -15.11 14.53 -1.95
N LYS A 197 -16.37 14.52 -2.37
CA LYS A 197 -16.86 13.49 -3.28
C LYS A 197 -16.30 13.69 -4.69
N LEU A 198 -15.74 12.64 -5.26
CA LEU A 198 -15.27 12.60 -6.65
C LEU A 198 -16.36 12.13 -7.62
N GLY A 199 -17.48 11.59 -7.08
CA GLY A 199 -18.58 11.06 -7.88
C GLY A 199 -18.34 9.64 -8.38
N HIS A 200 -19.11 9.23 -9.39
CA HIS A 200 -19.13 7.89 -9.93
C HIS A 200 -18.23 7.76 -11.15
N THR A 201 -17.57 6.60 -11.26
CA THR A 201 -16.78 6.21 -12.44
C THR A 201 -16.69 4.68 -12.53
N LYS A 202 -15.90 4.19 -13.50
CA LYS A 202 -15.58 2.75 -13.61
C LYS A 202 -14.10 2.51 -13.42
N ILE A 203 -13.77 1.50 -12.62
CA ILE A 203 -12.42 0.97 -12.47
C ILE A 203 -12.47 -0.52 -12.80
N ASN A 204 -11.76 -0.95 -13.85
CA ASN A 204 -11.76 -2.35 -14.33
C ASN A 204 -13.20 -2.89 -14.55
N ASP A 205 -14.07 -2.10 -15.19
CA ASP A 205 -15.49 -2.38 -15.44
C ASP A 205 -16.39 -2.45 -14.20
N ILE A 206 -15.88 -2.15 -13.01
CA ILE A 206 -16.63 -2.06 -11.76
C ILE A 206 -17.12 -0.63 -11.57
N ASP A 207 -18.42 -0.45 -11.32
CA ASP A 207 -19.00 0.86 -10.97
C ASP A 207 -18.58 1.24 -9.55
N VAL A 208 -17.94 2.39 -9.42
CA VAL A 208 -17.39 2.86 -8.15
C VAL A 208 -17.81 4.30 -7.86
N GLU A 209 -17.93 4.65 -6.58
CA GLU A 209 -17.99 6.03 -6.10
C GLU A 209 -16.67 6.36 -5.39
N GLY A 210 -16.15 7.55 -5.63
CA GLY A 210 -14.87 8.00 -5.09
C GLY A 210 -15.00 9.16 -4.13
N ILE A 211 -14.05 9.22 -3.18
CA ILE A 211 -13.78 10.38 -2.33
C ILE A 211 -12.30 10.72 -2.34
N GLU A 212 -12.00 11.99 -2.10
CA GLU A 212 -10.65 12.51 -1.91
C GLU A 212 -10.55 13.24 -0.58
N SER A 213 -9.52 12.93 0.18
CA SER A 213 -9.17 13.59 1.43
C SER A 213 -7.74 14.11 1.37
N SER A 214 -7.53 15.29 1.92
CA SER A 214 -6.19 15.89 2.08
C SER A 214 -5.98 16.14 3.56
N ASN A 215 -5.09 15.36 4.18
CA ASN A 215 -4.81 15.52 5.61
C ASN A 215 -3.29 15.57 5.84
N PRO A 216 -2.73 16.77 6.13
CA PRO A 216 -1.30 16.95 6.33
C PRO A 216 -0.78 16.27 7.61
N GLU A 217 -1.63 15.94 8.58
CA GLU A 217 -1.20 15.34 9.85
C GLU A 217 -0.85 13.85 9.72
N ILE A 218 -1.26 13.20 8.64
CA ILE A 218 -1.17 11.73 8.50
C ILE A 218 0.23 11.25 8.11
N VAL A 219 1.01 12.05 7.38
CA VAL A 219 2.30 11.62 6.82
C VAL A 219 3.42 12.64 7.09
N GLY A 220 3.48 13.18 8.29
CA GLY A 220 4.66 13.96 8.69
C GLY A 220 4.72 15.39 8.18
N GLY A 221 3.58 16.02 7.91
CA GLY A 221 3.49 17.48 7.79
C GLY A 221 3.50 18.06 6.38
N ASP A 222 3.49 17.24 5.36
CA ASP A 222 3.35 17.70 3.96
C ASP A 222 1.96 17.35 3.40
N GLU A 223 1.56 18.04 2.34
CA GLU A 223 0.27 17.79 1.68
C GLU A 223 0.22 16.36 1.15
N VAL A 224 -0.65 15.55 1.75
CA VAL A 224 -0.94 14.19 1.31
C VAL A 224 -2.35 14.16 0.74
N VAL A 225 -2.49 13.70 -0.48
CA VAL A 225 -3.78 13.47 -1.12
C VAL A 225 -4.07 11.98 -1.11
N MET A 226 -5.21 11.63 -0.56
CA MET A 226 -5.69 10.24 -0.50
C MET A 226 -7.00 10.12 -1.25
N ARG A 227 -7.13 9.08 -2.10
CA ARG A 227 -8.36 8.76 -2.81
C ARG A 227 -8.80 7.36 -2.47
N LEU A 228 -10.07 7.22 -2.20
CA LEU A 228 -10.73 5.93 -1.96
C LEU A 228 -11.82 5.72 -2.98
N TRP A 229 -11.78 4.58 -3.66
CA TRP A 229 -12.78 4.15 -4.62
C TRP A 229 -13.46 2.89 -4.11
N VAL A 230 -14.78 2.92 -4.02
CA VAL A 230 -15.61 1.86 -3.44
C VAL A 230 -16.62 1.38 -4.48
N ASN A 231 -16.76 0.08 -4.61
CA ASN A 231 -17.77 -0.55 -5.44
C ASN A 231 -19.18 -0.23 -4.89
N VAL A 232 -20.04 0.33 -5.72
CA VAL A 232 -21.39 0.79 -5.32
C VAL A 232 -22.35 -0.36 -4.96
N GLU A 233 -22.10 -1.54 -5.46
CA GLU A 233 -22.95 -2.72 -5.18
C GLU A 233 -22.53 -3.44 -3.89
N THR A 234 -21.20 -3.52 -3.67
CA THR A 234 -20.66 -4.31 -2.56
C THR A 234 -20.29 -3.49 -1.34
N ASN A 235 -20.17 -2.16 -1.45
CA ASN A 235 -19.61 -1.27 -0.43
C ASN A 235 -18.21 -1.70 0.04
N LEU A 236 -17.42 -2.31 -0.86
CA LEU A 236 -16.05 -2.71 -0.58
C LEU A 236 -15.05 -1.87 -1.40
N PRO A 237 -13.92 -1.48 -0.83
CA PRO A 237 -12.86 -0.78 -1.56
C PRO A 237 -12.36 -1.58 -2.77
N VAL A 238 -12.18 -0.88 -3.88
CA VAL A 238 -11.61 -1.38 -5.13
C VAL A 238 -10.21 -0.82 -5.33
N ARG A 239 -9.99 0.44 -4.89
CA ARG A 239 -8.70 1.10 -5.00
C ARG A 239 -8.53 2.13 -3.90
N ILE A 240 -7.30 2.21 -3.39
CA ILE A 240 -6.82 3.29 -2.51
C ILE A 240 -5.58 3.87 -3.16
N GLU A 241 -5.55 5.20 -3.32
CA GLU A 241 -4.41 5.93 -3.86
C GLU A 241 -3.93 6.92 -2.81
N VAL A 242 -2.62 7.02 -2.64
CA VAL A 242 -2.00 8.00 -1.74
C VAL A 242 -0.85 8.66 -2.49
N GLU A 243 -0.87 9.99 -2.54
CA GLU A 243 0.15 10.81 -3.15
C GLU A 243 0.63 11.85 -2.13
N GLY A 244 1.94 12.01 -2.00
CA GLY A 244 2.52 12.98 -1.08
C GLY A 244 4.02 13.08 -1.25
N GLU A 245 4.66 13.82 -0.35
CA GLU A 245 6.10 13.93 -0.30
C GLU A 245 6.62 13.29 0.98
N LYS A 246 7.73 12.60 0.89
CA LYS A 246 8.43 12.02 2.04
C LYS A 246 9.87 12.51 2.09
N MET A 247 10.37 12.76 3.30
CA MET A 247 11.80 13.06 3.51
C MET A 247 12.63 11.80 3.36
N GLU A 248 13.55 11.79 2.40
CA GLU A 248 14.50 10.72 2.15
C GLU A 248 15.89 11.28 1.95
N GLY A 249 16.87 10.79 2.71
CA GLY A 249 18.26 11.27 2.60
C GLY A 249 18.40 12.78 2.76
N GLY A 250 17.50 13.42 3.52
CA GLY A 250 17.45 14.87 3.71
C GLY A 250 16.79 15.66 2.55
N GLN A 251 16.17 14.99 1.60
CA GLN A 251 15.43 15.60 0.49
C GLN A 251 13.97 15.18 0.50
N LYS A 252 13.05 16.11 0.20
CA LYS A 252 11.67 15.80 -0.05
C LYS A 252 11.53 15.11 -1.41
N ARG A 253 10.88 13.97 -1.43
CA ARG A 253 10.64 13.19 -2.65
C ARG A 253 9.17 12.88 -2.83
N PRO A 254 8.62 13.07 -4.03
CA PRO A 254 7.27 12.64 -4.33
C PRO A 254 7.15 11.12 -4.22
N HIS A 255 6.17 10.69 -3.44
CA HIS A 255 5.77 9.31 -3.27
C HIS A 255 4.33 9.15 -3.70
N LYS A 256 4.09 8.08 -4.44
CA LYS A 256 2.74 7.64 -4.78
C LYS A 256 2.64 6.15 -4.51
N PHE A 257 1.56 5.72 -3.86
CA PHE A 257 1.22 4.32 -3.84
C PHE A 257 -0.26 4.08 -4.17
N VAL A 258 -0.50 2.95 -4.79
CA VAL A 258 -1.82 2.49 -5.22
C VAL A 258 -2.01 1.08 -4.72
N MET A 259 -3.06 0.87 -3.94
CA MET A 259 -3.52 -0.45 -3.53
C MET A 259 -4.73 -0.81 -4.38
N GLU A 260 -4.72 -2.00 -4.97
CA GLU A 260 -5.77 -2.49 -5.86
C GLU A 260 -5.82 -4.01 -5.90
N ASN A 261 -6.70 -4.58 -6.74
CA ASN A 261 -6.89 -6.03 -6.85
C ASN A 261 -7.27 -6.68 -5.52
N PHE A 262 -8.05 -5.97 -4.71
CA PHE A 262 -8.50 -6.47 -3.42
C PHE A 262 -9.31 -7.76 -3.56
N GLN A 263 -8.92 -8.76 -2.79
CA GLN A 263 -9.68 -9.98 -2.56
C GLN A 263 -10.09 -9.98 -1.09
N TRP A 264 -11.35 -9.68 -0.84
CA TRP A 264 -11.91 -9.59 0.48
C TRP A 264 -12.41 -10.94 0.97
N ASN A 265 -12.24 -11.23 2.26
CA ASN A 265 -12.70 -12.46 2.90
C ASN A 265 -12.08 -13.73 2.30
N VAL A 266 -10.77 -13.68 2.01
CA VAL A 266 -10.02 -14.84 1.55
C VAL A 266 -9.73 -15.80 2.70
N GLU A 267 -9.62 -17.10 2.40
CA GLU A 267 -9.12 -18.08 3.35
C GLU A 267 -7.60 -18.07 3.30
N LEU A 268 -6.97 -17.70 4.42
CA LEU A 268 -5.51 -17.68 4.58
C LEU A 268 -5.13 -18.56 5.76
N ASP A 269 -4.32 -19.57 5.47
CA ASP A 269 -3.79 -20.46 6.50
C ASP A 269 -2.67 -19.76 7.32
N GLU A 270 -2.45 -20.19 8.56
CA GLU A 270 -1.38 -19.68 9.42
C GLU A 270 0.00 -19.81 8.77
N ASP A 271 0.22 -20.86 7.99
CA ASP A 271 1.48 -21.13 7.29
C ASP A 271 1.91 -19.99 6.34
N VAL A 272 0.93 -19.23 5.80
CA VAL A 272 1.20 -18.05 4.97
C VAL A 272 2.00 -16.99 5.74
N PHE A 273 1.79 -16.92 7.07
CA PHE A 273 2.40 -15.93 7.96
C PHE A 273 3.61 -16.50 8.73
N GLU A 274 4.04 -17.71 8.43
CA GLU A 274 5.27 -18.23 8.99
C GLU A 274 6.48 -17.79 8.17
N PRO A 275 7.44 -17.08 8.80
CA PRO A 275 8.66 -16.66 8.11
C PRO A 275 9.59 -17.86 7.95
N ASN A 276 9.32 -18.72 6.98
CA ASN A 276 10.14 -19.90 6.68
C ASN A 276 11.54 -19.49 6.19
N ILE A 277 12.38 -19.05 7.14
CA ILE A 277 13.74 -18.56 6.87
C ILE A 277 14.66 -19.75 6.61
N PRO A 278 15.27 -19.86 5.42
CA PRO A 278 16.20 -20.94 5.12
C PRO A 278 17.41 -20.94 6.09
N PRO A 279 17.93 -22.13 6.44
CA PRO A 279 19.00 -22.24 7.45
C PRO A 279 20.35 -21.62 7.02
N ASP A 280 20.52 -21.36 5.73
CA ASP A 280 21.71 -20.69 5.19
C ASP A 280 21.61 -19.15 5.22
N TYR A 281 20.47 -18.58 5.68
CA TYR A 281 20.30 -17.13 5.81
C TYR A 281 20.92 -16.64 7.14
N LYS A 282 21.50 -15.46 7.09
CA LYS A 282 22.19 -14.85 8.23
C LYS A 282 21.35 -13.74 8.85
N LEU A 283 21.15 -13.82 10.16
CA LEU A 283 20.59 -12.71 10.93
C LEU A 283 21.56 -11.52 10.88
N LYS A 284 21.09 -10.40 10.38
CA LYS A 284 21.78 -9.11 10.48
C LYS A 284 21.36 -8.43 11.78
N LYS A 285 22.34 -8.03 12.58
CA LYS A 285 22.12 -7.15 13.73
C LYS A 285 22.14 -5.70 13.23
N ARG A 286 21.26 -4.93 13.78
CA ARG A 286 21.21 -3.48 13.59
C ARG A 286 22.33 -2.81 14.34
#